data_dda0c7206e2a920c18569e3470cab4d6
#
_entry.id   dda0c7206e2a920c18569e3470cab4d6
#
_cell.length_a   1.000
_cell.length_b   1.000
_cell.length_c   1.000
_cell.angle_alpha   90.00
_cell.angle_beta   90.00
_cell.angle_gamma   90.00
#
_symmetry.space_group_name_H-M   'P 1'
#
loop_
_entity.id
_entity.type
_entity.pdbx_description
1 polymer ?
#
loop_
_entity_poly.entity_id
_entity_poly.type
_entity_poly.pdbx_seq_one_letter_code
_entity_poly.pdbx_strand_id
1 'polypeptide(L)'
;MTGAEYSTLVATYVVGRFGDRGLKVYREVRIGKSIIGKNRCIDVFCVAEQDNKAFAIECKFQESVGTVDEKIPYAIDDLRALPMAGCIAYAGKGFSEGVLHMLRASPHAAYCSPGTGQAHSTADTRELDHLLAMHFGWWDVLVAGRRPVDVHEAADARDGRDVKGIEGEAEAPSTGFAFHDVRED
;
A
#
# COMPACT_ATOMS: atom_id res chain seq x y z
N MET A 1 -2.53 6.99 -22.63
CA MET A 1 -3.46 6.01 -22.03
C MET A 1 -4.60 6.73 -21.37
N THR A 2 -5.83 6.29 -21.59
CA THR A 2 -7.05 6.81 -20.95
C THR A 2 -7.31 6.09 -19.62
N GLY A 3 -8.20 6.62 -18.78
CA GLY A 3 -8.62 5.93 -17.54
C GLY A 3 -9.27 4.56 -17.82
N ALA A 4 -10.05 4.43 -18.89
CA ALA A 4 -10.68 3.16 -19.29
C ALA A 4 -9.65 2.13 -19.76
N GLU A 5 -8.62 2.54 -20.51
CA GLU A 5 -7.51 1.67 -20.89
C GLU A 5 -6.71 1.24 -19.67
N TYR A 6 -6.48 2.14 -18.74
CA TYR A 6 -5.77 1.83 -17.49
C TYR A 6 -6.57 0.84 -16.62
N SER A 7 -7.87 1.02 -16.44
CA SER A 7 -8.69 0.06 -15.69
C SER A 7 -8.71 -1.33 -16.33
N THR A 8 -8.67 -1.38 -17.68
CA THR A 8 -8.54 -2.65 -18.43
C THR A 8 -7.19 -3.30 -18.15
N LEU A 9 -6.12 -2.52 -18.16
CA LEU A 9 -4.76 -2.99 -17.91
C LEU A 9 -4.62 -3.55 -16.50
N VAL A 10 -5.14 -2.85 -15.49
CA VAL A 10 -5.16 -3.32 -14.10
C VAL A 10 -5.97 -4.61 -13.97
N ALA A 11 -7.17 -4.68 -14.55
CA ALA A 11 -7.99 -5.89 -14.51
C ALA A 11 -7.28 -7.10 -15.16
N THR A 12 -6.66 -6.90 -16.31
CA THR A 12 -5.90 -7.94 -17.01
C THR A 12 -4.69 -8.41 -16.20
N TYR A 13 -3.98 -7.46 -15.58
CA TYR A 13 -2.88 -7.77 -14.67
C TYR A 13 -3.35 -8.62 -13.49
N VAL A 14 -4.41 -8.21 -12.80
CA VAL A 14 -4.93 -8.93 -11.63
C VAL A 14 -5.38 -10.36 -12.00
N VAL A 15 -6.04 -10.54 -13.15
CA VAL A 15 -6.38 -11.88 -13.68
C VAL A 15 -5.13 -12.70 -13.92
N GLY A 16 -4.15 -12.17 -14.64
CA GLY A 16 -2.91 -12.88 -14.97
C GLY A 16 -2.09 -13.23 -13.74
N ARG A 17 -2.14 -12.39 -12.71
CA ARG A 17 -1.35 -12.56 -11.49
C ARG A 17 -2.00 -13.48 -10.46
N PHE A 18 -3.32 -13.45 -10.34
CA PHE A 18 -4.06 -14.11 -9.24
C PHE A 18 -5.19 -15.03 -9.71
N GLY A 19 -5.44 -15.15 -11.01
CA GLY A 19 -6.49 -16.03 -11.54
C GLY A 19 -6.32 -17.49 -11.11
N ASP A 20 -5.09 -17.98 -11.12
CA ASP A 20 -4.78 -19.36 -10.69
C ASP A 20 -5.06 -19.61 -9.20
N ARG A 21 -5.26 -18.56 -8.40
CA ARG A 21 -5.69 -18.63 -7.00
C ARG A 21 -7.22 -18.65 -6.83
N GLY A 22 -7.95 -18.79 -7.93
CA GLY A 22 -9.42 -18.79 -7.92
C GLY A 22 -10.02 -17.39 -7.85
N LEU A 23 -9.23 -16.32 -8.10
CA LEU A 23 -9.75 -14.96 -8.13
C LEU A 23 -10.49 -14.70 -9.45
N LYS A 24 -11.77 -14.35 -9.35
CA LYS A 24 -12.57 -13.86 -10.46
C LYS A 24 -12.56 -12.34 -10.49
N VAL A 25 -12.37 -11.76 -11.65
CA VAL A 25 -12.26 -10.30 -11.84
C VAL A 25 -13.36 -9.85 -12.79
N TYR A 26 -14.11 -8.87 -12.37
CA TYR A 26 -15.19 -8.24 -13.12
C TYR A 26 -14.87 -6.77 -13.32
N ARG A 27 -15.43 -6.15 -14.35
CA ARG A 27 -15.28 -4.74 -14.63
C ARG A 27 -16.62 -4.01 -14.59
N GLU A 28 -16.56 -2.72 -14.22
CA GLU A 28 -17.72 -1.80 -14.26
C GLU A 28 -18.93 -2.33 -13.48
N VAL A 29 -18.68 -2.88 -12.29
CA VAL A 29 -19.72 -3.43 -11.44
C VAL A 29 -20.45 -2.32 -10.69
N ARG A 30 -21.77 -2.26 -10.86
CA ARG A 30 -22.61 -1.27 -10.19
C ARG A 30 -22.96 -1.72 -8.77
N ILE A 31 -22.60 -0.92 -7.77
CA ILE A 31 -22.83 -1.22 -6.36
C ILE A 31 -23.38 0.01 -5.63
N GLY A 32 -24.67 0.03 -5.35
CA GLY A 32 -25.30 1.02 -4.51
C GLY A 32 -25.05 2.47 -4.94
N LYS A 33 -24.90 3.36 -3.93
CA LYS A 33 -24.72 4.80 -4.13
C LYS A 33 -23.35 5.24 -3.59
N SER A 34 -22.79 6.27 -4.23
CA SER A 34 -21.64 7.01 -3.72
C SER A 34 -22.05 7.95 -2.57
N ILE A 35 -21.10 8.53 -1.86
CA ILE A 35 -21.33 9.47 -0.77
C ILE A 35 -22.12 10.73 -1.20
N ILE A 36 -22.17 11.02 -2.50
CA ILE A 36 -22.97 12.11 -3.06
C ILE A 36 -24.27 11.63 -3.74
N GLY A 37 -24.70 10.39 -3.47
CA GLY A 37 -25.97 9.83 -3.95
C GLY A 37 -26.00 9.38 -5.41
N LYS A 38 -24.89 9.46 -6.16
CA LYS A 38 -24.79 8.94 -7.53
C LYS A 38 -24.70 7.42 -7.55
N ASN A 39 -25.12 6.77 -8.62
CA ASN A 39 -24.87 5.34 -8.83
C ASN A 39 -23.37 5.10 -8.87
N ARG A 40 -22.88 4.26 -7.97
CA ARG A 40 -21.46 3.86 -7.93
C ARG A 40 -21.21 2.76 -8.93
N CYS A 41 -20.13 2.90 -9.68
CA CYS A 41 -19.62 1.90 -10.59
C CYS A 41 -18.15 1.63 -10.23
N ILE A 42 -17.84 0.41 -9.81
CA ILE A 42 -16.48 -0.01 -9.47
C ILE A 42 -15.75 -0.41 -10.75
N ASP A 43 -14.59 0.15 -10.99
CA ASP A 43 -13.81 -0.08 -12.21
C ASP A 43 -13.36 -1.55 -12.34
N VAL A 44 -12.82 -2.13 -11.25
CA VAL A 44 -12.38 -3.52 -11.18
C VAL A 44 -12.87 -4.14 -9.88
N PHE A 45 -13.57 -5.25 -9.99
CA PHE A 45 -14.19 -5.95 -8.87
C PHE A 45 -13.68 -7.38 -8.79
N CYS A 46 -13.00 -7.71 -7.69
CA CYS A 46 -12.35 -8.99 -7.46
C CYS A 46 -13.16 -9.84 -6.49
N VAL A 47 -13.39 -11.12 -6.82
CA VAL A 47 -14.14 -12.05 -5.99
C VAL A 47 -13.36 -13.36 -5.84
N ALA A 48 -13.09 -13.75 -4.59
CA ALA A 48 -12.63 -15.08 -4.23
C ALA A 48 -13.81 -15.86 -3.66
N GLU A 49 -14.50 -16.63 -4.51
CA GLU A 49 -15.73 -17.32 -4.14
C GLU A 49 -15.54 -18.35 -3.02
N GLN A 50 -14.40 -19.05 -3.03
CA GLN A 50 -14.08 -20.06 -2.01
C GLN A 50 -14.00 -19.46 -0.60
N ASP A 51 -13.51 -18.23 -0.49
CA ASP A 51 -13.32 -17.51 0.77
C ASP A 51 -14.50 -16.57 1.09
N ASN A 52 -15.46 -16.47 0.18
CA ASN A 52 -16.57 -15.50 0.25
C ASN A 52 -16.10 -14.07 0.49
N LYS A 53 -15.00 -13.68 -0.17
CA LYS A 53 -14.38 -12.36 -0.07
C LYS A 53 -14.46 -11.62 -1.38
N ALA A 54 -14.63 -10.31 -1.30
CA ALA A 54 -14.61 -9.43 -2.46
C ALA A 54 -13.78 -8.17 -2.17
N PHE A 55 -13.17 -7.60 -3.22
CA PHE A 55 -12.34 -6.41 -3.13
C PHE A 55 -12.62 -5.47 -4.30
N ALA A 56 -12.81 -4.19 -4.01
CA ALA A 56 -13.08 -3.15 -5.00
C ALA A 56 -11.79 -2.40 -5.36
N ILE A 57 -11.55 -2.17 -6.65
CA ILE A 57 -10.43 -1.35 -7.12
C ILE A 57 -10.99 -0.22 -7.99
N GLU A 58 -10.75 1.00 -7.56
CA GLU A 58 -11.01 2.22 -8.30
C GLU A 58 -9.72 2.63 -9.03
N CYS A 59 -9.77 2.86 -10.34
CA CYS A 59 -8.60 3.12 -11.16
C CYS A 59 -8.44 4.61 -11.45
N LYS A 60 -7.27 5.19 -11.18
CA LYS A 60 -6.96 6.60 -11.44
C LYS A 60 -5.65 6.70 -12.23
N PHE A 61 -5.74 7.17 -13.47
CA PHE A 61 -4.59 7.40 -14.33
C PHE A 61 -4.48 8.87 -14.70
N GLN A 62 -3.30 9.45 -14.54
CA GLN A 62 -3.03 10.83 -14.92
C GLN A 62 -1.63 10.98 -15.49
N GLU A 63 -1.51 11.22 -16.81
CA GLU A 63 -0.22 11.41 -17.48
C GLU A 63 0.25 12.87 -17.45
N SER A 64 -0.68 13.81 -17.55
CA SER A 64 -0.42 15.25 -17.51
C SER A 64 -1.25 15.91 -16.41
N VAL A 65 -0.82 17.08 -15.98
CA VAL A 65 -1.58 17.87 -15.00
C VAL A 65 -3.01 18.07 -15.46
N GLY A 66 -3.99 17.70 -14.62
CA GLY A 66 -5.40 17.69 -15.00
C GLY A 66 -6.34 17.57 -13.80
N THR A 67 -7.62 17.35 -14.09
CA THR A 67 -8.71 17.36 -13.11
C THR A 67 -8.83 16.11 -12.25
N VAL A 68 -7.95 15.11 -12.40
CA VAL A 68 -8.02 13.89 -11.59
C VAL A 68 -7.62 14.18 -10.15
N ASP A 69 -6.68 15.10 -9.93
CA ASP A 69 -6.23 15.53 -8.61
C ASP A 69 -7.37 15.94 -7.69
N GLU A 70 -8.31 16.74 -8.19
CA GLU A 70 -9.48 17.21 -7.44
C GLU A 70 -10.42 16.07 -7.01
N LYS A 71 -10.36 14.94 -7.72
CA LYS A 71 -11.21 13.76 -7.49
C LYS A 71 -10.62 12.76 -6.49
N ILE A 72 -9.33 12.86 -6.17
CA ILE A 72 -8.66 11.88 -5.30
C ILE A 72 -9.20 11.92 -3.86
N PRO A 73 -9.32 13.08 -3.19
CA PRO A 73 -9.89 13.13 -1.83
C PRO A 73 -11.28 12.49 -1.77
N TYR A 74 -12.14 12.88 -2.73
CA TYR A 74 -13.48 12.31 -2.85
C TYR A 74 -13.44 10.78 -3.06
N ALA A 75 -12.57 10.27 -3.94
CA ALA A 75 -12.47 8.84 -4.22
C ALA A 75 -12.02 8.04 -2.99
N ILE A 76 -11.10 8.59 -2.18
CA ILE A 76 -10.67 7.98 -0.92
C ILE A 76 -11.86 7.90 0.06
N ASP A 77 -12.61 8.97 0.22
CA ASP A 77 -13.75 9.01 1.13
C ASP A 77 -14.90 8.12 0.65
N ASP A 78 -15.12 8.05 -0.66
CA ASP A 78 -16.14 7.18 -1.25
C ASP A 78 -15.78 5.68 -1.07
N LEU A 79 -14.48 5.33 -1.18
CA LEU A 79 -14.00 3.99 -0.86
C LEU A 79 -14.15 3.63 0.63
N ARG A 80 -13.85 4.56 1.53
CA ARG A 80 -14.06 4.36 2.97
C ARG A 80 -15.52 4.11 3.34
N ALA A 81 -16.44 4.69 2.57
CA ALA A 81 -17.88 4.49 2.73
C ALA A 81 -18.42 3.20 2.09
N LEU A 82 -17.57 2.41 1.41
CA LEU A 82 -17.97 1.09 0.91
C LEU A 82 -18.17 0.10 2.07
N PRO A 83 -19.22 -0.75 2.04
CA PRO A 83 -19.41 -1.81 3.03
C PRO A 83 -18.47 -3.02 2.79
N MET A 84 -17.39 -2.82 2.07
CA MET A 84 -16.40 -3.84 1.71
C MET A 84 -15.02 -3.22 1.55
N ALA A 85 -13.98 -4.06 1.55
CA ALA A 85 -12.62 -3.61 1.31
C ALA A 85 -12.40 -3.14 -0.13
N GLY A 86 -11.53 -2.15 -0.29
CA GLY A 86 -11.14 -1.64 -1.61
C GLY A 86 -9.95 -0.70 -1.55
N CYS A 87 -9.44 -0.38 -2.74
CA CYS A 87 -8.36 0.58 -2.90
C CYS A 87 -8.50 1.42 -4.18
N ILE A 88 -7.73 2.50 -4.24
CA ILE A 88 -7.43 3.23 -5.47
C ILE A 88 -6.14 2.64 -6.04
N ALA A 89 -6.20 2.04 -7.22
CA ALA A 89 -5.01 1.79 -8.03
C ALA A 89 -4.69 3.04 -8.84
N TYR A 90 -3.46 3.55 -8.75
CA TYR A 90 -3.08 4.76 -9.46
C TYR A 90 -1.77 4.61 -10.22
N ALA A 91 -1.65 5.33 -11.34
CA ALA A 91 -0.43 5.43 -12.14
C ALA A 91 -0.41 6.72 -12.98
N GLY A 92 0.76 7.02 -13.54
CA GLY A 92 1.00 8.22 -14.35
C GLY A 92 1.83 9.26 -13.61
N LYS A 93 2.31 10.27 -14.35
CA LYS A 93 3.24 11.30 -13.86
C LYS A 93 2.57 12.67 -13.64
N GLY A 94 1.28 12.77 -13.92
CA GLY A 94 0.55 14.03 -13.93
C GLY A 94 -0.04 14.45 -12.59
N PHE A 95 0.04 13.62 -11.55
CA PHE A 95 -0.44 13.98 -10.22
C PHE A 95 0.45 15.04 -9.57
N SER A 96 -0.16 15.99 -8.88
CA SER A 96 0.56 16.96 -8.07
C SER A 96 1.26 16.27 -6.89
N GLU A 97 2.30 16.91 -6.36
CA GLU A 97 3.06 16.39 -5.23
C GLU A 97 2.18 16.20 -3.99
N GLY A 98 1.28 17.13 -3.71
CA GLY A 98 0.33 17.01 -2.59
C GLY A 98 -0.59 15.81 -2.72
N VAL A 99 -1.09 15.53 -3.93
CA VAL A 99 -1.92 14.34 -4.19
C VAL A 99 -1.12 13.05 -4.10
N LEU A 100 0.12 13.04 -4.59
CA LEU A 100 1.00 11.88 -4.43
C LEU A 100 1.30 11.58 -2.96
N HIS A 101 1.52 12.60 -2.12
CA HIS A 101 1.66 12.42 -0.68
C HIS A 101 0.40 11.82 -0.05
N MET A 102 -0.78 12.31 -0.44
CA MET A 102 -2.07 11.78 0.05
C MET A 102 -2.26 10.32 -0.35
N LEU A 103 -2.00 9.95 -1.61
CA LEU A 103 -2.11 8.58 -2.10
C LEU A 103 -1.14 7.66 -1.37
N ARG A 104 0.13 8.02 -1.25
CA ARG A 104 1.16 7.23 -0.56
C ARG A 104 0.91 7.05 0.93
N ALA A 105 0.30 8.03 1.59
CA ALA A 105 -0.07 7.95 3.00
C ALA A 105 -1.36 7.17 3.25
N SER A 106 -2.17 6.91 2.21
CA SER A 106 -3.45 6.24 2.35
C SER A 106 -3.30 4.72 2.36
N PRO A 107 -3.83 4.00 3.36
CA PRO A 107 -3.89 2.53 3.34
C PRO A 107 -4.88 1.99 2.28
N HIS A 108 -5.63 2.88 1.63
CA HIS A 108 -6.60 2.56 0.59
C HIS A 108 -6.10 2.96 -0.81
N ALA A 109 -4.81 3.14 -1.01
CA ALA A 109 -4.26 3.44 -2.33
C ALA A 109 -3.01 2.57 -2.58
N ALA A 110 -2.79 2.24 -3.86
CA ALA A 110 -1.65 1.45 -4.31
C ALA A 110 -1.17 1.96 -5.66
N TYR A 111 0.12 2.20 -5.78
CA TYR A 111 0.73 2.40 -7.08
C TYR A 111 0.68 1.09 -7.86
N CYS A 112 0.21 1.17 -9.09
CA CYS A 112 0.12 0.01 -9.98
C CYS A 112 0.28 0.42 -11.44
N SER A 113 1.43 0.13 -12.03
CA SER A 113 1.72 0.43 -13.45
C SER A 113 2.20 -0.83 -14.17
N PRO A 114 1.30 -1.81 -14.42
CA PRO A 114 1.70 -3.04 -15.07
C PRO A 114 2.01 -2.82 -16.55
N GLY A 115 2.97 -3.59 -17.06
CA GLY A 115 3.20 -3.70 -18.50
C GLY A 115 2.07 -4.48 -19.21
N THR A 116 1.89 -4.26 -20.50
CA THR A 116 0.93 -5.01 -21.30
C THR A 116 1.28 -6.50 -21.29
N GLY A 117 0.32 -7.37 -20.94
CA GLY A 117 0.53 -8.81 -20.84
C GLY A 117 1.35 -9.27 -19.64
N GLN A 118 1.68 -8.38 -18.71
CA GLN A 118 2.39 -8.73 -17.49
C GLN A 118 1.50 -9.53 -16.54
N ALA A 119 2.01 -10.66 -16.05
CA ALA A 119 1.35 -11.53 -15.07
C ALA A 119 2.22 -11.82 -13.82
N HIS A 120 3.34 -11.12 -13.68
CA HIS A 120 4.26 -11.27 -12.54
C HIS A 120 4.45 -9.95 -11.81
N SER A 121 4.76 -10.04 -10.52
CA SER A 121 5.02 -8.88 -9.66
C SER A 121 6.30 -8.16 -10.06
N THR A 122 6.25 -6.83 -10.06
CA THR A 122 7.41 -5.95 -10.21
C THR A 122 7.39 -4.85 -9.15
N ALA A 123 8.40 -3.98 -9.12
CA ALA A 123 8.38 -2.81 -8.26
C ALA A 123 7.14 -1.93 -8.49
N ASP A 124 6.68 -1.86 -9.76
CA ASP A 124 5.58 -1.01 -10.18
C ASP A 124 4.17 -1.60 -9.92
N THR A 125 4.08 -2.83 -9.44
CA THR A 125 2.79 -3.50 -9.15
C THR A 125 2.70 -4.01 -7.73
N ARG A 126 3.82 -3.99 -6.99
CA ARG A 126 3.96 -4.60 -5.67
C ARG A 126 2.97 -4.06 -4.64
N GLU A 127 2.66 -2.77 -4.67
CA GLU A 127 1.74 -2.19 -3.71
C GLU A 127 0.34 -2.78 -3.84
N LEU A 128 -0.17 -2.91 -5.06
CA LEU A 128 -1.45 -3.54 -5.32
C LEU A 128 -1.43 -5.04 -4.98
N ASP A 129 -0.35 -5.74 -5.34
CA ASP A 129 -0.18 -7.16 -5.00
C ASP A 129 -0.25 -7.38 -3.49
N HIS A 130 0.40 -6.52 -2.71
CA HIS A 130 0.40 -6.61 -1.26
C HIS A 130 -0.98 -6.33 -0.65
N LEU A 131 -1.72 -5.32 -1.15
CA LEU A 131 -3.08 -5.06 -0.68
C LEU A 131 -4.01 -6.24 -0.94
N LEU A 132 -3.97 -6.80 -2.14
CA LEU A 132 -4.76 -7.99 -2.49
C LEU A 132 -4.34 -9.20 -1.66
N ALA A 133 -3.04 -9.43 -1.51
CA ALA A 133 -2.51 -10.54 -0.72
C ALA A 133 -2.92 -10.44 0.76
N MET A 134 -2.84 -9.27 1.37
CA MET A 134 -3.29 -9.06 2.76
C MET A 134 -4.79 -9.30 2.91
N HIS A 135 -5.60 -8.81 1.95
CA HIS A 135 -7.05 -8.98 2.01
C HIS A 135 -7.49 -10.44 1.86
N PHE A 136 -6.90 -11.15 0.89
CA PHE A 136 -7.27 -12.54 0.60
C PHE A 136 -6.50 -13.57 1.44
N GLY A 137 -5.50 -13.15 2.22
CA GLY A 137 -4.71 -14.04 3.08
C GLY A 137 -3.62 -14.81 2.32
N TRP A 138 -3.14 -14.28 1.21
CA TRP A 138 -2.04 -14.89 0.43
C TRP A 138 -0.69 -14.46 0.96
N TRP A 139 -0.36 -14.92 2.15
CA TRP A 139 0.85 -14.53 2.89
C TRP A 139 2.14 -14.88 2.16
N ASP A 140 2.14 -15.92 1.35
CA ASP A 140 3.27 -16.32 0.49
C ASP A 140 3.70 -15.22 -0.49
N VAL A 141 2.78 -14.37 -0.94
CA VAL A 141 3.10 -13.19 -1.78
C VAL A 141 3.91 -12.17 -0.99
N LEU A 142 3.58 -11.95 0.28
CA LEU A 142 4.25 -10.97 1.15
C LEU A 142 5.63 -11.42 1.59
N VAL A 143 5.78 -12.73 1.87
CA VAL A 143 7.04 -13.30 2.35
C VAL A 143 7.88 -13.93 1.23
N ALA A 144 7.52 -13.67 -0.03
CA ALA A 144 8.23 -14.23 -1.18
C ALA A 144 9.75 -13.95 -1.10
N GLY A 145 10.55 -15.00 -1.23
CA GLY A 145 12.02 -14.92 -1.11
C GLY A 145 12.55 -14.70 0.32
N ARG A 146 11.69 -14.78 1.33
CA ARG A 146 12.07 -14.72 2.76
C ARG A 146 11.99 -16.11 3.38
N ARG A 147 12.85 -16.38 4.35
CA ARG A 147 12.75 -17.56 5.22
C ARG A 147 12.22 -17.13 6.60
N PRO A 148 11.44 -17.98 7.28
CA PRO A 148 11.09 -17.74 8.67
C PRO A 148 12.36 -17.65 9.53
N VAL A 149 12.33 -16.84 10.59
CA VAL A 149 13.40 -16.80 11.58
C VAL A 149 13.34 -18.07 12.43
N ASP A 150 14.46 -18.78 12.55
CA ASP A 150 14.56 -19.93 13.45
C ASP A 150 14.66 -19.46 14.90
N VAL A 151 14.02 -20.19 15.81
CA VAL A 151 14.03 -19.88 17.25
C VAL A 151 15.46 -19.95 17.82
N HIS A 152 16.30 -20.83 17.31
CA HIS A 152 17.69 -20.94 17.72
C HIS A 152 18.54 -19.74 17.25
N GLU A 153 18.35 -19.27 16.01
CA GLU A 153 19.01 -18.04 15.51
C GLU A 153 18.63 -16.80 16.34
N ALA A 154 17.38 -16.75 16.83
CA ALA A 154 16.92 -15.65 17.67
C ALA A 154 17.47 -15.69 19.10
N ALA A 155 17.78 -16.88 19.64
CA ALA A 155 18.41 -17.07 20.93
C ALA A 155 19.89 -16.65 20.91
N ASP A 156 20.65 -17.09 19.90
CA ASP A 156 22.07 -16.73 19.71
C ASP A 156 22.27 -15.21 19.55
N ALA A 157 21.33 -14.53 18.88
CA ALA A 157 21.38 -13.08 18.73
C ALA A 157 21.12 -12.31 20.05
N ARG A 158 20.49 -12.94 21.04
CA ARG A 158 20.30 -12.37 22.39
C ARG A 158 21.52 -12.60 23.27
N ASP A 159 22.11 -13.78 23.21
CA ASP A 159 23.29 -14.15 24.02
C ASP A 159 24.55 -13.38 23.57
N GLY A 160 24.70 -13.10 22.28
CA GLY A 160 25.80 -12.31 21.73
C GLY A 160 25.80 -10.81 22.09
N ARG A 161 24.74 -10.28 22.69
CA ARG A 161 24.66 -8.89 23.16
C ARG A 161 25.05 -8.68 24.62
N ASP A 162 25.07 -9.72 25.42
CA ASP A 162 25.41 -9.62 26.85
C ASP A 162 26.91 -9.76 27.17
N VAL A 163 27.76 -10.01 26.16
CA VAL A 163 29.22 -10.28 26.40
C VAL A 163 30.12 -9.07 26.01
N LYS A 164 29.60 -7.97 25.53
CA LYS A 164 30.38 -6.74 25.21
C LYS A 164 29.98 -5.54 26.03
N GLY A 165 30.18 -5.61 27.34
CA GLY A 165 29.85 -4.44 28.14
C GLY A 165 30.18 -4.50 29.61
N ILE A 166 31.32 -5.04 30.01
CA ILE A 166 31.90 -4.76 31.35
C ILE A 166 33.42 -4.95 31.27
N GLU A 167 34.10 -4.01 30.67
CA GLU A 167 35.52 -3.69 30.96
C GLU A 167 35.77 -2.28 30.42
N GLY A 168 35.70 -1.29 31.30
CA GLY A 168 35.96 0.13 31.01
C GLY A 168 36.05 0.89 32.31
N GLU A 169 37.25 1.11 32.73
CA GLU A 169 37.77 1.75 33.93
C GLU A 169 37.00 2.96 34.45
N ALA A 170 36.89 3.01 35.78
CA ALA A 170 36.44 4.15 36.54
C ALA A 170 37.46 5.31 36.47
N GLU A 171 37.15 6.39 35.78
CA GLU A 171 37.76 7.70 36.01
C GLU A 171 36.74 8.62 36.68
N ALA A 172 37.16 9.17 37.81
CA ALA A 172 36.41 10.07 38.65
C ALA A 172 36.20 11.45 38.00
N PRO A 173 35.02 12.10 38.11
CA PRO A 173 34.83 13.44 37.61
C PRO A 173 35.37 14.47 38.57
N SER A 174 36.29 15.32 38.07
CA SER A 174 36.71 16.54 38.75
C SER A 174 35.60 17.60 38.67
N THR A 175 35.25 18.10 39.85
CA THR A 175 34.35 19.23 40.10
C THR A 175 34.77 20.52 39.39
N GLY A 176 33.85 21.18 38.74
CA GLY A 176 33.96 22.53 38.23
C GLY A 176 32.61 23.17 37.99
N PHE A 177 31.97 23.65 39.06
CA PHE A 177 30.83 24.54 38.98
C PHE A 177 31.27 25.95 38.56
N ALA A 178 30.74 26.49 37.48
CA ALA A 178 30.74 27.93 37.20
C ALA A 178 29.31 28.36 36.82
N PHE A 179 28.68 29.04 37.72
CA PHE A 179 27.47 29.84 37.49
C PHE A 179 27.83 31.03 36.62
N HIS A 180 27.12 31.29 35.57
CA HIS A 180 27.03 32.59 34.94
C HIS A 180 25.60 33.08 34.87
N ASP A 181 25.48 34.20 35.49
CA ASP A 181 24.37 35.11 35.75
C ASP A 181 23.78 35.62 34.42
N VAL A 182 22.47 35.52 34.26
CA VAL A 182 21.73 36.16 33.18
C VAL A 182 21.10 37.43 33.72
N ARG A 183 21.54 38.58 33.18
CA ARG A 183 20.81 39.85 33.39
C ARG A 183 19.87 40.07 32.22
N GLU A 184 18.69 40.47 32.59
CA GLU A 184 17.65 41.07 31.77
C GLU A 184 18.13 42.40 31.12
N ASP A 185 17.75 42.61 29.83
CA ASP A 185 17.21 43.87 29.29
C ASP A 185 16.37 43.53 28.04
#